data_12a57fadf87f3e87700b70756fa45b18
#
_entry.id   12a57fadf87f3e87700b70756fa45b18
#
_cell.length_a   1.000
_cell.length_b   1.000
_cell.length_c   1.000
_cell.angle_alpha   90.00
_cell.angle_beta   90.00
_cell.angle_gamma   90.00
#
_symmetry.space_group_name_H-M   'P 1'
#
loop_
_entity.id
_entity.type
_entity.pdbx_description
1 polymer ?
#
loop_
_entity_poly.entity_id
_entity_poly.type
_entity_poly.pdbx_seq_one_letter_code
_entity_poly.pdbx_strand_id
1 'polypeptide(L)'
;VLFRSSCSTMHKIQAKEFTMDDFSCEHIHIRQSTDVLKETIDALNVFRDVYLNGGILSYENGNQKCYGKNDKEIWWQMIQLLPSSYNQTRNVMMNYEVLANIYKSRKDHKLDEWRNFCKWIEDLPYSELITGGKR
;
A
#
# COMPACT_ATOMS: atom_id res chain seq x y z
N VAL A 1 -20.08 -1.08 -15.14
CA VAL A 1 -19.09 -0.72 -14.14
C VAL A 1 -17.73 -0.67 -14.83
N LEU A 2 -17.24 0.52 -15.09
CA LEU A 2 -15.89 0.70 -15.62
C LEU A 2 -14.89 0.63 -14.44
N PHE A 3 -14.26 -0.52 -14.26
CA PHE A 3 -13.02 -0.59 -13.49
C PHE A 3 -11.93 0.09 -14.32
N ARG A 4 -11.68 1.36 -14.08
CA ARG A 4 -10.40 1.94 -14.43
C ARG A 4 -9.42 1.53 -13.35
N SER A 5 -8.55 0.56 -13.65
CA SER A 5 -7.33 0.41 -12.90
C SER A 5 -6.57 1.73 -13.07
N SER A 6 -6.54 2.55 -12.03
CA SER A 6 -5.58 3.65 -11.94
C SER A 6 -4.19 3.06 -12.16
N CYS A 7 -3.31 3.81 -12.82
CA CYS A 7 -1.90 3.44 -12.98
C CYS A 7 -1.39 2.77 -11.72
N SER A 8 -0.84 1.58 -11.87
CA SER A 8 -0.17 0.87 -10.79
C SER A 8 0.72 1.86 -10.04
N THR A 9 0.58 1.96 -8.72
CA THR A 9 1.47 2.74 -7.83
C THR A 9 2.94 2.40 -8.04
N MET A 10 3.23 1.24 -8.60
CA MET A 10 4.55 0.78 -9.01
C MET A 10 5.29 1.75 -9.94
N HIS A 11 4.59 2.45 -10.84
CA HIS A 11 5.22 3.42 -11.75
C HIS A 11 5.63 4.73 -11.08
N LYS A 12 5.11 5.01 -9.89
CA LYS A 12 5.38 6.24 -9.11
C LYS A 12 5.86 5.96 -7.69
N ILE A 13 6.39 4.78 -7.45
CA ILE A 13 6.81 4.36 -6.11
C ILE A 13 7.85 5.29 -5.51
N GLN A 14 8.67 5.91 -6.36
CA GLN A 14 9.71 6.86 -5.96
C GLN A 14 9.20 8.28 -5.71
N ALA A 15 7.92 8.57 -5.93
CA ALA A 15 7.40 9.96 -5.94
C ALA A 15 7.54 10.65 -4.59
N LYS A 16 7.45 9.93 -3.49
CA LYS A 16 7.62 10.45 -2.13
C LYS A 16 8.45 9.52 -1.27
N GLU A 17 8.98 10.05 -0.18
CA GLU A 17 9.68 9.28 0.84
C GLU A 17 8.73 8.29 1.52
N PHE A 18 9.24 7.09 1.82
CA PHE A 18 8.50 6.07 2.55
C PHE A 18 8.48 6.38 4.04
N THR A 19 7.32 6.31 4.66
CA THR A 19 7.09 6.49 6.09
C THR A 19 6.27 5.35 6.67
N MET A 20 6.20 5.23 7.98
CA MET A 20 5.35 4.22 8.65
C MET A 20 3.87 4.33 8.24
N ASP A 21 3.37 5.55 7.97
CA ASP A 21 1.98 5.81 7.59
C ASP A 21 1.63 5.24 6.19
N ASP A 22 2.63 4.90 5.39
CA ASP A 22 2.43 4.28 4.09
C ASP A 22 2.11 2.78 4.17
N PHE A 23 2.16 2.21 5.37
CA PHE A 23 1.97 0.77 5.60
C PHE A 23 0.82 0.49 6.55
N SER A 24 0.08 -0.58 6.28
CA SER A 24 -0.90 -1.13 7.22
C SER A 24 -0.14 -1.83 8.34
N CYS A 25 0.02 -1.16 9.46
CA CYS A 25 0.83 -1.62 10.59
C CYS A 25 0.17 -1.40 11.96
N GLU A 26 -1.14 -1.20 12.00
CA GLU A 26 -1.92 -0.91 13.21
C GLU A 26 -1.85 -2.01 14.29
N HIS A 27 -1.53 -3.23 13.90
CA HIS A 27 -1.34 -4.36 14.81
C HIS A 27 0.13 -4.72 15.05
N ILE A 28 1.07 -3.99 14.45
CA ILE A 28 2.52 -4.20 14.65
C ILE A 28 2.96 -3.45 15.91
N HIS A 29 3.16 -4.20 17.00
CA HIS A 29 3.62 -3.68 18.30
C HIS A 29 4.71 -4.54 18.94
N ILE A 30 5.02 -5.70 18.37
CA ILE A 30 6.12 -6.56 18.82
C ILE A 30 7.42 -5.96 18.28
N ARG A 31 8.42 -5.85 19.17
CA ARG A 31 9.69 -5.17 18.87
C ARG A 31 10.36 -5.67 17.59
N GLN A 32 10.46 -6.98 17.41
CA GLN A 32 11.07 -7.56 16.20
C GLN A 32 10.36 -7.12 14.91
N SER A 33 9.04 -7.14 14.91
CA SER A 33 8.26 -6.72 13.75
C SER A 33 8.41 -5.22 13.47
N THR A 34 8.40 -4.40 14.53
CA THR A 34 8.59 -2.95 14.41
C THR A 34 9.99 -2.62 13.89
N ASP A 35 11.01 -3.24 14.42
CA ASP A 35 12.40 -3.00 14.01
C ASP A 35 12.64 -3.42 12.56
N VAL A 36 12.14 -4.58 12.14
CA VAL A 36 12.24 -5.06 10.75
C VAL A 36 11.51 -4.13 9.78
N LEU A 37 10.32 -3.65 10.14
CA LEU A 37 9.59 -2.71 9.29
C LEU A 37 10.34 -1.38 9.15
N LYS A 38 10.90 -0.85 10.23
CA LYS A 38 11.72 0.38 10.19
C LYS A 38 12.96 0.22 9.33
N GLU A 39 13.69 -0.89 9.49
CA GLU A 39 14.85 -1.19 8.65
C GLU A 39 14.49 -1.33 7.18
N THR A 40 13.35 -1.94 6.88
CA THR A 40 12.84 -2.05 5.51
C THR A 40 12.51 -0.68 4.92
N ILE A 41 11.86 0.20 5.68
CA ILE A 41 11.56 1.57 5.25
C ILE A 41 12.85 2.35 5.01
N ASP A 42 13.84 2.25 5.89
CA ASP A 42 15.14 2.91 5.72
C ASP A 42 15.84 2.42 4.45
N ALA A 43 15.84 1.12 4.18
CA ALA A 43 16.40 0.55 2.96
C ALA A 43 15.67 1.05 1.69
N LEU A 44 14.34 1.09 1.73
CA LEU A 44 13.54 1.62 0.62
C LEU A 44 13.87 3.09 0.32
N ASN A 45 14.07 3.90 1.37
CA ASN A 45 14.46 5.30 1.21
C ASN A 45 15.89 5.47 0.69
N VAL A 46 16.81 4.59 1.04
CA VAL A 46 18.16 4.56 0.44
C VAL A 46 18.08 4.27 -1.06
N PHE A 47 17.32 3.25 -1.46
CA PHE A 47 17.13 2.93 -2.89
C PHE A 47 16.43 4.06 -3.64
N ARG A 48 15.42 4.68 -3.02
CA ARG A 48 14.76 5.85 -3.59
C ARG A 48 15.73 6.99 -3.85
N ASP A 49 16.58 7.31 -2.88
CA ASP A 49 17.59 8.37 -3.02
C ASP A 49 18.58 8.06 -4.14
N VAL A 50 19.10 6.84 -4.20
CA VAL A 50 19.99 6.41 -5.28
C VAL A 50 19.29 6.42 -6.63
N TYR A 51 18.01 6.04 -6.69
CA TYR A 51 17.23 6.11 -7.92
C TYR A 51 17.06 7.54 -8.43
N LEU A 52 16.83 8.49 -7.55
CA LEU A 52 16.62 9.90 -7.91
C LEU A 52 17.91 10.65 -8.19
N ASN A 53 18.99 10.36 -7.47
CA ASN A 53 20.22 11.15 -7.45
C ASN A 53 21.47 10.41 -7.95
N GLY A 54 21.39 9.08 -8.08
CA GLY A 54 22.54 8.21 -8.26
C GLY A 54 23.29 7.95 -6.95
N GLY A 55 24.21 7.03 -6.95
CA GLY A 55 24.99 6.70 -5.77
C GLY A 55 25.72 5.38 -5.89
N ILE A 56 26.39 4.98 -4.81
CA ILE A 56 27.15 3.75 -4.72
C ILE A 56 26.45 2.82 -3.72
N LEU A 57 26.22 1.59 -4.14
CA LEU A 57 25.69 0.52 -3.30
C LEU A 57 26.56 -0.74 -3.34
N SER A 58 26.48 -1.54 -2.29
CA SER A 58 27.24 -2.78 -2.14
C SER A 58 26.37 -3.99 -2.41
N TYR A 59 26.91 -4.97 -3.15
CA TYR A 59 26.32 -6.30 -3.28
C TYR A 59 26.60 -7.18 -2.06
N GLU A 60 25.90 -8.30 -1.94
CA GLU A 60 26.11 -9.30 -0.88
C GLU A 60 27.56 -9.79 -0.76
N ASN A 61 28.26 -9.88 -1.90
CA ASN A 61 29.68 -10.29 -1.95
C ASN A 61 30.67 -9.18 -1.52
N GLY A 62 30.17 -8.01 -1.07
CA GLY A 62 30.97 -6.87 -0.67
C GLY A 62 31.50 -6.00 -1.81
N ASN A 63 31.26 -6.37 -3.07
CA ASN A 63 31.60 -5.51 -4.22
C ASN A 63 30.69 -4.29 -4.26
N GLN A 64 31.24 -3.16 -4.67
CA GLN A 64 30.51 -1.89 -4.82
C GLN A 64 30.29 -1.57 -6.28
N LYS A 65 29.16 -0.95 -6.58
CA LYS A 65 28.80 -0.44 -7.90
C LYS A 65 28.22 0.96 -7.81
N CYS A 66 28.62 1.82 -8.72
CA CYS A 66 28.04 3.13 -8.92
C CYS A 66 26.82 3.04 -9.84
N TYR A 67 25.71 3.63 -9.41
CA TYR A 67 24.44 3.67 -10.16
C TYR A 67 24.15 5.10 -10.59
N GLY A 68 23.66 5.24 -11.81
CA GLY A 68 23.13 6.49 -12.31
C GLY A 68 21.68 6.73 -11.89
N LYS A 69 21.15 7.91 -12.23
CA LYS A 69 19.75 8.25 -12.02
C LYS A 69 18.84 7.33 -12.83
N ASN A 70 17.69 7.00 -12.27
CA ASN A 70 16.66 6.18 -12.90
C ASN A 70 17.15 4.78 -13.30
N ASP A 71 18.12 4.24 -12.59
CA ASP A 71 18.62 2.90 -12.86
C ASP A 71 17.55 1.85 -12.55
N LYS A 72 17.28 1.00 -13.53
CA LYS A 72 16.24 -0.03 -13.45
C LYS A 72 16.53 -1.09 -12.40
N GLU A 73 17.79 -1.40 -12.14
CA GLU A 73 18.19 -2.34 -11.09
C GLU A 73 17.78 -1.82 -9.70
N ILE A 74 17.96 -0.51 -9.46
CA ILE A 74 17.55 0.13 -8.21
C ILE A 74 16.02 0.17 -8.07
N TRP A 75 15.30 0.42 -9.16
CA TRP A 75 13.84 0.34 -9.17
C TRP A 75 13.34 -1.05 -8.78
N TRP A 76 13.98 -2.11 -9.28
CA TRP A 76 13.66 -3.48 -8.91
C TRP A 76 13.90 -3.78 -7.43
N GLN A 77 14.95 -3.21 -6.82
CA GLN A 77 15.19 -3.35 -5.38
C GLN A 77 14.01 -2.79 -4.57
N MET A 78 13.52 -1.61 -4.91
CA MET A 78 12.34 -1.03 -4.25
C MET A 78 11.11 -1.91 -4.42
N ILE A 79 10.80 -2.34 -5.64
CA ILE A 79 9.59 -3.10 -5.95
C ILE A 79 9.57 -4.45 -5.25
N GLN A 80 10.69 -5.19 -5.30
CA GLN A 80 10.76 -6.54 -4.73
C GLN A 80 10.91 -6.54 -3.20
N LEU A 81 11.47 -5.49 -2.62
CA LEU A 81 11.57 -5.33 -1.18
C LEU A 81 10.28 -4.80 -0.54
N LEU A 82 9.40 -4.21 -1.34
CA LEU A 82 8.19 -3.57 -0.83
C LEU A 82 7.28 -4.57 -0.10
N PRO A 83 6.99 -4.37 1.20
CA PRO A 83 6.08 -5.23 1.93
C PRO A 83 4.67 -5.24 1.33
N SER A 84 3.98 -6.37 1.43
CA SER A 84 2.57 -6.50 1.00
C SER A 84 1.61 -5.59 1.78
N SER A 85 2.03 -5.10 2.94
CA SER A 85 1.30 -4.14 3.77
C SER A 85 1.34 -2.70 3.25
N TYR A 86 2.06 -2.43 2.16
CA TYR A 86 2.11 -1.10 1.55
C TYR A 86 0.73 -0.67 1.06
N ASN A 87 0.27 0.49 1.53
CA ASN A 87 -1.03 1.04 1.20
C ASN A 87 -1.04 1.62 -0.22
N GLN A 88 -2.03 1.23 -1.00
CA GLN A 88 -2.25 1.75 -2.34
C GLN A 88 -3.55 2.55 -2.39
N THR A 89 -3.48 3.76 -2.91
CA THR A 89 -4.67 4.58 -3.15
C THR A 89 -5.20 4.32 -4.55
N ARG A 90 -6.50 4.01 -4.64
CA ARG A 90 -7.19 3.79 -5.91
C ARG A 90 -8.50 4.57 -5.92
N ASN A 91 -8.81 5.18 -7.04
CA ASN A 91 -10.13 5.73 -7.30
C ASN A 91 -11.00 4.62 -7.90
N VAL A 92 -12.08 4.27 -7.21
CA VAL A 92 -13.00 3.24 -7.64
C VAL A 92 -14.40 3.85 -7.79
N MET A 93 -15.05 3.59 -8.91
CA MET A 93 -16.44 3.98 -9.15
C MET A 93 -17.33 2.74 -8.97
N MET A 94 -18.28 2.82 -8.05
CA MET A 94 -19.19 1.72 -7.71
C MET A 94 -20.63 2.25 -7.58
N ASN A 95 -21.59 1.42 -7.98
CA ASN A 95 -23.01 1.65 -7.67
C ASN A 95 -23.40 0.96 -6.35
N TYR A 96 -24.61 1.22 -5.88
CA TYR A 96 -25.11 0.66 -4.62
C TYR A 96 -25.31 -0.86 -4.65
N GLU A 97 -25.55 -1.44 -5.82
CA GLU A 97 -25.63 -2.90 -5.96
C GLU A 97 -24.30 -3.57 -5.65
N VAL A 98 -23.19 -3.04 -6.19
CA VAL A 98 -21.83 -3.52 -5.89
C VAL A 98 -21.48 -3.32 -4.41
N LEU A 99 -21.83 -2.17 -3.83
CA LEU A 99 -21.61 -1.90 -2.41
C LEU A 99 -22.42 -2.85 -1.51
N ALA A 100 -23.64 -3.20 -1.90
CA ALA A 100 -24.46 -4.17 -1.18
C ALA A 100 -23.81 -5.57 -1.16
N ASN A 101 -23.25 -6.01 -2.27
CA ASN A 101 -22.53 -7.28 -2.37
C ASN A 101 -21.26 -7.28 -1.52
N ILE A 102 -20.51 -6.19 -1.52
CA ILE A 102 -19.30 -6.03 -0.68
C ILE A 102 -19.71 -6.04 0.80
N TYR A 103 -20.70 -5.25 1.18
CA TYR A 103 -21.18 -5.18 2.57
C TYR A 103 -21.58 -6.55 3.10
N LYS A 104 -22.41 -7.29 2.35
CA LYS A 104 -22.85 -8.63 2.72
C LYS A 104 -21.68 -9.60 2.94
N SER A 105 -20.67 -9.55 2.10
CA SER A 105 -19.54 -10.48 2.14
C SER A 105 -18.41 -10.05 3.07
N ARG A 106 -18.32 -8.77 3.47
CA ARG A 106 -17.17 -8.20 4.19
C ARG A 106 -17.47 -7.58 5.55
N LYS A 107 -18.74 -7.42 5.95
CA LYS A 107 -19.10 -6.81 7.24
C LYS A 107 -18.46 -7.47 8.46
N ASP A 108 -18.24 -8.78 8.40
CA ASP A 108 -17.65 -9.57 9.48
C ASP A 108 -16.23 -10.06 9.13
N HIS A 109 -15.55 -9.37 8.22
CA HIS A 109 -14.23 -9.76 7.76
C HIS A 109 -13.16 -9.59 8.85
N LYS A 110 -12.10 -10.42 8.81
CA LYS A 110 -11.00 -10.39 9.79
C LYS A 110 -10.17 -9.11 9.74
N LEU A 111 -10.01 -8.52 8.54
CA LEU A 111 -9.22 -7.29 8.35
C LEU A 111 -10.06 -6.07 8.73
N ASP A 112 -9.45 -5.19 9.51
CA ASP A 112 -10.07 -3.96 10.01
C ASP A 112 -10.49 -3.02 8.89
N GLU A 113 -9.70 -2.94 7.81
CA GLU A 113 -9.98 -2.10 6.66
C GLU A 113 -11.34 -2.44 6.02
N TRP A 114 -11.68 -3.73 5.90
CA TRP A 114 -12.97 -4.14 5.37
C TRP A 114 -14.13 -3.78 6.30
N ARG A 115 -13.94 -3.95 7.61
CA ARG A 115 -14.96 -3.54 8.61
C ARG A 115 -15.15 -2.03 8.63
N ASN A 116 -14.05 -1.26 8.53
CA ASN A 116 -14.10 0.19 8.46
C ASN A 116 -14.77 0.67 7.17
N PHE A 117 -14.51 0.01 6.04
CA PHE A 117 -15.18 0.28 4.78
C PHE A 117 -16.68 -0.01 4.87
N CYS A 118 -17.09 -1.11 5.51
CA CYS A 118 -18.50 -1.41 5.73
C CYS A 118 -19.19 -0.38 6.64
N LYS A 119 -18.52 0.14 7.67
CA LYS A 119 -19.03 1.25 8.49
C LYS A 119 -19.22 2.52 7.66
N TRP A 120 -18.26 2.83 6.79
CA TRP A 120 -18.40 3.96 5.87
C TRP A 120 -19.59 3.78 4.92
N ILE A 121 -19.87 2.58 4.44
CA ILE A 121 -21.06 2.27 3.64
C ILE A 121 -22.35 2.59 4.42
N GLU A 122 -22.40 2.25 5.71
CA GLU A 122 -23.54 2.52 6.58
C GLU A 122 -23.87 4.01 6.72
N ASP A 123 -22.86 4.88 6.57
CA ASP A 123 -22.99 6.35 6.68
C ASP A 123 -23.36 7.01 5.34
N LEU A 124 -23.47 6.26 4.24
CA LEU A 124 -23.85 6.81 2.95
C LEU A 124 -25.33 7.20 2.92
N PRO A 125 -25.70 8.21 2.10
CA PRO A 125 -27.10 8.51 1.84
C PRO A 125 -27.85 7.28 1.33
N TYR A 126 -29.04 7.03 1.87
CA TYR A 126 -29.88 5.86 1.51
C TYR A 126 -29.17 4.51 1.75
N SER A 127 -28.30 4.44 2.77
CA SER A 127 -27.56 3.22 3.11
C SER A 127 -28.45 2.00 3.42
N GLU A 128 -29.69 2.20 3.81
CA GLU A 128 -30.72 1.17 3.96
C GLU A 128 -30.94 0.34 2.69
N LEU A 129 -30.72 0.90 1.50
CA LEU A 129 -30.76 0.18 0.22
C LEU A 129 -29.60 -0.81 0.08
N ILE A 130 -28.49 -0.58 0.80
CA ILE A 130 -27.27 -1.39 0.77
C ILE A 130 -27.31 -2.43 1.89
N THR A 131 -27.63 -2.01 3.11
CA THR A 131 -27.56 -2.83 4.32
C THR A 131 -28.79 -3.68 4.58
N GLY A 132 -29.88 -3.46 3.82
CA GLY A 132 -31.16 -4.13 3.98
C GLY A 132 -32.04 -3.51 5.09
N GLY A 133 -31.65 -2.33 5.60
CA GLY A 133 -32.36 -1.60 6.65
C GLY A 133 -32.24 -2.30 8.02
N LYS A 134 -31.87 -1.58 9.05
CA LYS A 134 -32.15 -1.99 10.42
C LYS A 134 -33.64 -1.79 10.65
N ARG A 135 -34.37 -2.86 10.72
CA ARG A 135 -35.68 -2.84 11.30
C ARG A 135 -35.61 -2.86 12.84
#